data_3146674e2d633ab535701ed985a8f96e
#
_entry.id   3146674e2d633ab535701ed985a8f96e
#
_cell.length_a   1.000
_cell.length_b   1.000
_cell.length_c   1.000
_cell.angle_alpha   90.00
_cell.angle_beta   90.00
_cell.angle_gamma   90.00
#
_symmetry.space_group_name_H-M   'P 1'
#
loop_
_entity.id
_entity.type
_entity.pdbx_description
1 polymer ?
#
loop_
_entity_poly.entity_id
_entity_poly.type
_entity_poly.pdbx_seq_one_letter_code
_entity_poly.pdbx_strand_id
1 'polypeptide(L)'
;MPKLATALAEKKPVRIVALGSSSTQGIGASSPKSCYPVRLQAELQRRFPDSKITVDNLGIGGQLATDMLPRIAKDVLPRKPVLVIWQTGVNDAMRHVNIETFRQTVLRGIDKLQKKGIDVVLLDMQYFPRADKVRDFPRYLVAMRQIAESRHVPIVQRYAIMKHLVTSAQFTAKQLLAKDLFHPNDVTYGCLGRLMAEALQSEVSRGVQRVKYPAERSKQAGAVPSVPVH
;
A
#
# COMPACT_ATOMS: atom_id res chain seq x y z
N MET A 1 -9.58 3.05 6.94
CA MET A 1 -8.96 4.36 6.56
C MET A 1 -9.96 5.49 6.82
N PRO A 2 -10.05 5.97 8.07
CA PRO A 2 -11.08 6.93 8.45
C PRO A 2 -10.87 8.33 7.84
N LYS A 3 -9.63 8.80 7.72
CA LYS A 3 -9.34 10.15 7.19
C LYS A 3 -9.67 10.29 5.72
N LEU A 4 -9.27 9.31 4.91
CA LEU A 4 -9.62 9.28 3.50
C LEU A 4 -11.14 9.21 3.30
N ALA A 5 -11.81 8.30 4.03
CA ALA A 5 -13.26 8.15 3.94
C ALA A 5 -14.00 9.44 4.31
N THR A 6 -13.61 10.09 5.41
CA THR A 6 -14.20 11.38 5.83
C THR A 6 -13.98 12.46 4.78
N ALA A 7 -12.74 12.62 4.29
CA ALA A 7 -12.44 13.68 3.30
C ALA A 7 -13.25 13.51 2.01
N LEU A 8 -13.40 12.26 1.52
CA LEU A 8 -14.19 11.97 0.32
C LEU A 8 -15.70 12.14 0.55
N ALA A 9 -16.22 11.72 1.70
CA ALA A 9 -17.64 11.91 2.05
C ALA A 9 -18.00 13.38 2.16
N GLU A 10 -17.09 14.21 2.65
CA GLU A 10 -17.26 15.67 2.78
C GLU A 10 -16.89 16.45 1.51
N LYS A 11 -16.54 15.75 0.41
CA LYS A 11 -16.11 16.34 -0.87
C LYS A 11 -14.93 17.31 -0.73
N LYS A 12 -14.10 17.11 0.30
CA LYS A 12 -12.91 17.92 0.56
C LYS A 12 -11.76 17.54 -0.39
N PRO A 13 -10.80 18.45 -0.61
CA PRO A 13 -9.59 18.11 -1.33
C PRO A 13 -8.85 16.96 -0.64
N VAL A 14 -8.48 15.93 -1.42
CA VAL A 14 -7.76 14.74 -0.97
C VAL A 14 -6.34 14.79 -1.49
N ARG A 15 -5.38 14.85 -0.58
CA ARG A 15 -3.96 14.70 -0.91
C ARG A 15 -3.45 13.36 -0.42
N ILE A 16 -2.92 12.57 -1.33
CA ILE A 16 -2.25 11.29 -1.08
C ILE A 16 -0.76 11.47 -1.37
N VAL A 17 0.09 10.90 -0.54
CA VAL A 17 1.53 10.84 -0.81
C VAL A 17 1.93 9.40 -1.09
N ALA A 18 2.57 9.16 -2.23
CA ALA A 18 3.23 7.91 -2.57
C ALA A 18 4.71 8.02 -2.20
N LEU A 19 5.09 7.49 -1.04
CA LEU A 19 6.47 7.40 -0.56
C LEU A 19 7.06 6.05 -1.00
N GLY A 20 8.25 6.05 -1.59
CA GLY A 20 8.85 4.79 -2.01
C GLY A 20 10.18 4.93 -2.75
N SER A 21 10.59 3.84 -3.37
CA SER A 21 11.83 3.75 -4.14
C SER A 21 11.59 3.88 -5.65
N SER A 22 12.41 3.22 -6.46
CA SER A 22 12.39 3.30 -7.93
C SER A 22 11.03 2.92 -8.56
N SER A 23 10.31 1.94 -8.02
CA SER A 23 8.99 1.57 -8.56
C SER A 23 7.89 2.57 -8.19
N THR A 24 8.08 3.39 -7.17
CA THR A 24 7.22 4.56 -6.90
C THR A 24 7.62 5.75 -7.78
N GLN A 25 8.93 5.98 -7.94
CA GLN A 25 9.45 6.99 -8.86
C GLN A 25 8.93 6.78 -10.29
N GLY A 26 8.79 5.51 -10.71
CA GLY A 26 8.30 5.14 -12.04
C GLY A 26 9.39 4.61 -12.97
N ILE A 27 10.51 4.10 -12.42
CA ILE A 27 11.53 3.44 -13.24
C ILE A 27 10.89 2.24 -13.95
N GLY A 28 11.17 2.09 -15.25
CA GLY A 28 10.56 1.07 -16.11
C GLY A 28 9.28 1.53 -16.82
N ALA A 29 8.69 2.65 -16.43
CA ALA A 29 7.60 3.28 -17.17
C ALA A 29 8.10 3.97 -18.43
N SER A 30 7.28 3.98 -19.50
CA SER A 30 7.61 4.64 -20.76
C SER A 30 7.66 6.17 -20.65
N SER A 31 6.98 6.73 -19.65
CA SER A 31 6.95 8.16 -19.35
C SER A 31 6.60 8.41 -17.87
N PRO A 32 6.89 9.60 -17.34
CA PRO A 32 6.46 9.98 -15.98
C PRO A 32 4.94 9.87 -15.78
N LYS A 33 4.14 10.01 -16.82
CA LYS A 33 2.67 9.88 -16.79
C LYS A 33 2.20 8.43 -16.64
N SER A 34 3.06 7.47 -16.89
CA SER A 34 2.75 6.03 -16.86
C SER A 34 3.05 5.38 -15.52
N CYS A 35 3.68 6.06 -14.56
CA CYS A 35 3.94 5.51 -13.23
C CYS A 35 2.64 5.33 -12.42
N TYR A 36 2.66 4.40 -11.44
CA TYR A 36 1.44 4.08 -10.70
C TYR A 36 0.83 5.26 -9.92
N PRO A 37 1.59 6.21 -9.33
CA PRO A 37 0.97 7.31 -8.60
C PRO A 37 0.10 8.20 -9.50
N VAL A 38 0.54 8.45 -10.74
CA VAL A 38 -0.24 9.22 -11.74
C VAL A 38 -1.46 8.44 -12.20
N ARG A 39 -1.31 7.13 -12.47
CA ARG A 39 -2.42 6.24 -12.83
C ARG A 39 -3.45 6.15 -11.71
N LEU A 40 -3.00 6.03 -10.45
CA LEU A 40 -3.86 6.02 -9.28
C LEU A 40 -4.66 7.33 -9.15
N GLN A 41 -4.00 8.48 -9.33
CA GLN A 41 -4.67 9.78 -9.29
C GLN A 41 -5.81 9.85 -10.32
N ALA A 42 -5.53 9.47 -11.56
CA ALA A 42 -6.52 9.47 -12.64
C ALA A 42 -7.72 8.55 -12.33
N GLU A 43 -7.44 7.34 -11.83
CA GLU A 43 -8.47 6.36 -11.44
C GLU A 43 -9.33 6.85 -10.25
N LEU A 44 -8.70 7.43 -9.24
CA LEU A 44 -9.43 7.99 -8.09
C LEU A 44 -10.26 9.22 -8.50
N GLN A 45 -9.72 10.12 -9.33
CA GLN A 45 -10.46 11.29 -9.81
C GLN A 45 -11.70 10.88 -10.61
N ARG A 46 -11.61 9.82 -11.41
CA ARG A 46 -12.75 9.26 -12.15
C ARG A 46 -13.81 8.67 -11.23
N ARG A 47 -13.40 8.02 -10.12
CA ARG A 47 -14.32 7.39 -9.15
C ARG A 47 -14.96 8.40 -8.18
N PHE A 48 -14.27 9.49 -7.90
CA PHE A 48 -14.69 10.54 -6.97
C PHE A 48 -14.62 11.92 -7.66
N PRO A 49 -15.49 12.18 -8.66
CA PRO A 49 -15.43 13.39 -9.47
C PRO A 49 -15.65 14.68 -8.67
N ASP A 50 -16.38 14.59 -7.58
CA ASP A 50 -16.72 15.73 -6.72
C ASP A 50 -15.58 16.17 -5.77
N SER A 51 -14.51 15.37 -5.66
CA SER A 51 -13.35 15.67 -4.82
C SER A 51 -12.13 15.98 -5.66
N LYS A 52 -11.39 17.06 -5.31
CA LYS A 52 -10.09 17.33 -5.94
C LYS A 52 -9.05 16.36 -5.37
N ILE A 53 -8.58 15.41 -6.17
CA ILE A 53 -7.62 14.39 -5.75
C ILE A 53 -6.24 14.69 -6.31
N THR A 54 -5.23 14.65 -5.43
CA THR A 54 -3.82 14.80 -5.78
C THR A 54 -3.02 13.64 -5.20
N VAL A 55 -2.16 13.01 -6.02
CA VAL A 55 -1.21 11.99 -5.58
C VAL A 55 0.21 12.49 -5.81
N ASP A 56 0.87 12.93 -4.76
CA ASP A 56 2.26 13.39 -4.82
C ASP A 56 3.20 12.19 -4.89
N ASN A 57 3.99 12.11 -5.96
CA ASN A 57 5.00 11.05 -6.11
C ASN A 57 6.31 11.47 -5.41
N LEU A 58 6.65 10.81 -4.32
CA LEU A 58 7.89 10.97 -3.56
C LEU A 58 8.80 9.73 -3.68
N GLY A 59 8.77 9.04 -4.81
CA GLY A 59 9.67 7.94 -5.12
C GLY A 59 11.09 8.43 -5.42
N ILE A 60 12.09 7.78 -4.80
CA ILE A 60 13.52 7.99 -5.08
C ILE A 60 14.18 6.63 -5.26
N GLY A 61 14.78 6.40 -6.43
CA GLY A 61 15.43 5.13 -6.78
C GLY A 61 16.48 4.69 -5.76
N GLY A 62 16.52 3.39 -5.49
CA GLY A 62 17.53 2.78 -4.63
C GLY A 62 17.33 2.97 -3.13
N GLN A 63 16.37 3.75 -2.67
CA GLN A 63 16.18 3.99 -1.24
C GLN A 63 15.76 2.74 -0.47
N LEU A 64 16.31 2.62 0.74
CA LEU A 64 15.94 1.67 1.79
C LEU A 64 14.84 2.25 2.68
N ALA A 65 14.22 1.43 3.51
CA ALA A 65 13.28 1.91 4.53
C ALA A 65 13.92 2.93 5.47
N THR A 66 15.21 2.75 5.81
CA THR A 66 16.00 3.67 6.64
C THR A 66 16.19 5.03 6.01
N ASP A 67 16.33 5.11 4.68
CA ASP A 67 16.45 6.37 3.95
C ASP A 67 15.10 7.11 3.89
N MET A 68 13.99 6.35 3.81
CA MET A 68 12.63 6.90 3.72
C MET A 68 12.13 7.43 5.06
N LEU A 69 12.54 6.83 6.20
CA LEU A 69 12.04 7.21 7.53
C LEU A 69 12.23 8.70 7.88
N PRO A 70 13.41 9.33 7.71
CA PRO A 70 13.56 10.76 7.96
C PRO A 70 12.75 11.63 6.99
N ARG A 71 12.51 11.15 5.76
CA ARG A 71 11.72 11.85 4.76
C ARG A 71 10.24 11.98 5.14
N ILE A 72 9.73 11.13 6.03
CA ILE A 72 8.38 11.29 6.55
C ILE A 72 8.22 12.68 7.18
N ALA A 73 9.15 13.12 8.03
CA ALA A 73 9.08 14.44 8.64
C ALA A 73 9.39 15.57 7.64
N LYS A 74 10.41 15.35 6.79
CA LYS A 74 10.95 16.38 5.89
C LYS A 74 10.06 16.61 4.67
N ASP A 75 9.59 15.53 4.02
CA ASP A 75 8.97 15.61 2.71
C ASP A 75 7.46 15.30 2.74
N VAL A 76 7.01 14.41 3.65
CA VAL A 76 5.62 13.93 3.70
C VAL A 76 4.74 14.85 4.55
N LEU A 77 5.09 15.06 5.83
CA LEU A 77 4.24 15.82 6.76
C LEU A 77 3.94 17.26 6.31
N PRO A 78 4.88 18.02 5.69
CA PRO A 78 4.59 19.37 5.20
C PRO A 78 3.51 19.42 4.12
N ARG A 79 3.25 18.32 3.41
CA ARG A 79 2.19 18.20 2.39
C ARG A 79 0.79 18.00 2.98
N LYS A 80 0.70 17.71 4.28
CA LYS A 80 -0.56 17.49 5.00
C LYS A 80 -1.45 16.45 4.31
N PRO A 81 -0.94 15.23 3.98
CA PRO A 81 -1.74 14.23 3.31
C PRO A 81 -2.80 13.64 4.23
N VAL A 82 -3.89 13.14 3.66
CA VAL A 82 -4.87 12.30 4.37
C VAL A 82 -4.47 10.82 4.36
N LEU A 83 -3.67 10.41 3.34
CA LEU A 83 -3.20 9.05 3.15
C LEU A 83 -1.75 9.04 2.67
N VAL A 84 -0.96 8.12 3.21
CA VAL A 84 0.37 7.77 2.70
C VAL A 84 0.35 6.33 2.19
N ILE A 85 0.76 6.13 0.95
CA ILE A 85 1.09 4.82 0.38
C ILE A 85 2.59 4.67 0.50
N TRP A 86 3.04 3.71 1.31
CA TRP A 86 4.47 3.50 1.54
C TRP A 86 4.94 2.19 0.88
N GLN A 87 5.68 2.32 -0.21
CA GLN A 87 6.32 1.22 -0.91
C GLN A 87 7.75 1.05 -0.41
N THR A 88 8.11 -0.14 0.10
CA THR A 88 9.45 -0.44 0.61
C THR A 88 9.76 -1.94 0.59
N GLY A 89 10.96 -2.32 0.98
CA GLY A 89 11.39 -3.69 1.25
C GLY A 89 12.25 -4.32 0.16
N VAL A 90 12.06 -3.99 -1.13
CA VAL A 90 12.82 -4.66 -2.20
C VAL A 90 14.32 -4.35 -2.14
N ASN A 91 14.69 -3.11 -1.93
CA ASN A 91 16.10 -2.71 -1.81
C ASN A 91 16.71 -3.21 -0.49
N ASP A 92 15.91 -3.22 0.57
CA ASP A 92 16.32 -3.77 1.87
C ASP A 92 16.66 -5.26 1.74
N ALA A 93 15.83 -6.04 1.06
CA ALA A 93 16.08 -7.44 0.76
C ALA A 93 17.30 -7.63 -0.15
N MET A 94 17.40 -6.85 -1.23
CA MET A 94 18.51 -6.92 -2.19
C MET A 94 19.88 -6.56 -1.57
N ARG A 95 19.89 -5.69 -0.58
CA ARG A 95 21.12 -5.24 0.13
C ARG A 95 21.30 -5.91 1.48
N HIS A 96 20.52 -6.96 1.76
CA HIS A 96 20.63 -7.77 2.98
C HIS A 96 20.60 -6.94 4.28
N VAL A 97 19.76 -5.89 4.32
CA VAL A 97 19.53 -5.11 5.53
C VAL A 97 19.03 -6.06 6.64
N ASN A 98 19.55 -5.91 7.86
CA ASN A 98 19.07 -6.75 8.96
C ASN A 98 17.54 -6.66 9.07
N ILE A 99 16.87 -7.81 9.12
CA ILE A 99 15.41 -7.89 9.08
C ILE A 99 14.74 -7.16 10.25
N GLU A 100 15.36 -7.18 11.43
CA GLU A 100 14.81 -6.49 12.59
C GLU A 100 14.99 -4.96 12.46
N THR A 101 16.12 -4.49 11.93
CA THR A 101 16.31 -3.08 11.57
C THR A 101 15.25 -2.61 10.57
N PHE A 102 14.95 -3.41 9.54
CA PHE A 102 13.89 -3.14 8.59
C PHE A 102 12.52 -3.03 9.29
N ARG A 103 12.16 -4.05 10.11
CA ARG A 103 10.89 -4.09 10.85
C ARG A 103 10.71 -2.85 11.73
N GLN A 104 11.69 -2.55 12.56
CA GLN A 104 11.63 -1.42 13.48
C GLN A 104 11.55 -0.08 12.74
N THR A 105 12.21 0.02 11.59
CA THR A 105 12.17 1.23 10.75
C THR A 105 10.76 1.46 10.19
N VAL A 106 10.15 0.43 9.61
CA VAL A 106 8.80 0.54 9.05
C VAL A 106 7.77 0.80 10.14
N LEU A 107 7.85 0.08 11.27
CA LEU A 107 6.97 0.30 12.43
C LEU A 107 7.03 1.75 12.91
N ARG A 108 8.23 2.29 13.14
CA ARG A 108 8.43 3.70 13.56
C ARG A 108 7.84 4.69 12.57
N GLY A 109 7.96 4.41 11.28
CA GLY A 109 7.39 5.27 10.24
C GLY A 109 5.86 5.27 10.26
N ILE A 110 5.23 4.10 10.39
CA ILE A 110 3.78 3.99 10.51
C ILE A 110 3.30 4.70 11.77
N ASP A 111 3.93 4.45 12.93
CA ASP A 111 3.57 5.09 14.19
C ASP A 111 3.63 6.62 14.10
N LYS A 112 4.66 7.15 13.39
CA LYS A 112 4.82 8.59 13.17
C LYS A 112 3.69 9.19 12.33
N LEU A 113 3.25 8.48 11.30
CA LEU A 113 2.13 8.89 10.44
C LEU A 113 0.79 8.79 11.18
N GLN A 114 0.53 7.67 11.86
CA GLN A 114 -0.71 7.46 12.61
C GLN A 114 -0.87 8.45 13.77
N LYS A 115 0.22 8.80 14.48
CA LYS A 115 0.22 9.86 15.52
C LYS A 115 -0.18 11.24 14.98
N LYS A 116 -0.03 11.47 13.67
CA LYS A 116 -0.50 12.68 12.98
C LYS A 116 -1.90 12.53 12.38
N GLY A 117 -2.57 11.41 12.66
CA GLY A 117 -3.89 11.10 12.14
C GLY A 117 -3.93 10.87 10.63
N ILE A 118 -2.81 10.41 10.04
CA ILE A 118 -2.69 10.13 8.60
C ILE A 118 -2.95 8.63 8.40
N ASP A 119 -3.81 8.30 7.45
CA ASP A 119 -4.02 6.92 7.02
C ASP A 119 -2.77 6.38 6.31
N VAL A 120 -2.49 5.08 6.47
CA VAL A 120 -1.33 4.42 5.86
C VAL A 120 -1.78 3.19 5.11
N VAL A 121 -1.23 2.99 3.91
CA VAL A 121 -1.30 1.74 3.14
C VAL A 121 0.12 1.32 2.83
N LEU A 122 0.47 0.08 3.11
CA LEU A 122 1.74 -0.50 2.68
C LEU A 122 1.59 -1.08 1.26
N LEU A 123 2.63 -0.91 0.45
CA LEU A 123 2.77 -1.57 -0.83
C LEU A 123 4.04 -2.42 -0.77
N ASP A 124 3.88 -3.74 -0.83
CA ASP A 124 5.01 -4.66 -0.75
C ASP A 124 5.86 -4.70 -2.04
N MET A 125 6.84 -5.57 -2.07
CA MET A 125 7.83 -5.68 -3.15
C MET A 125 7.18 -6.17 -4.45
N GLN A 126 7.76 -5.81 -5.61
CA GLN A 126 7.38 -6.39 -6.88
C GLN A 126 7.95 -7.81 -7.03
N TYR A 127 7.24 -8.65 -7.80
CA TYR A 127 7.80 -9.91 -8.29
C TYR A 127 8.77 -9.65 -9.44
N PHE A 128 9.86 -10.40 -9.49
CA PHE A 128 10.79 -10.49 -10.62
C PHE A 128 11.39 -11.90 -10.66
N PRO A 129 11.83 -12.42 -11.84
CA PRO A 129 12.19 -13.83 -12.02
C PRO A 129 13.32 -14.35 -11.14
N ARG A 130 14.17 -13.46 -10.61
CA ARG A 130 15.28 -13.83 -9.72
C ARG A 130 15.01 -13.52 -8.24
N ALA A 131 13.77 -13.21 -7.87
CA ALA A 131 13.43 -12.90 -6.48
C ALA A 131 13.70 -14.06 -5.51
N ASP A 132 13.50 -15.29 -5.96
CA ASP A 132 13.78 -16.53 -5.21
C ASP A 132 15.29 -16.80 -5.01
N LYS A 133 16.16 -16.17 -5.80
CA LYS A 133 17.61 -16.21 -5.63
C LYS A 133 18.15 -15.18 -4.65
N VAL A 134 17.33 -14.23 -4.23
CA VAL A 134 17.70 -13.22 -3.22
C VAL A 134 17.54 -13.84 -1.85
N ARG A 135 18.66 -13.95 -1.13
CA ARG A 135 18.68 -14.50 0.23
C ARG A 135 17.65 -13.76 1.10
N ASP A 136 16.90 -14.55 1.86
CA ASP A 136 15.91 -14.03 2.83
C ASP A 136 14.75 -13.20 2.23
N PHE A 137 14.63 -13.05 0.90
CA PHE A 137 13.55 -12.26 0.27
C PHE A 137 12.15 -12.59 0.81
N PRO A 138 11.76 -13.88 0.99
CA PRO A 138 10.47 -14.23 1.58
C PRO A 138 10.28 -13.71 3.00
N ARG A 139 11.36 -13.55 3.79
CA ARG A 139 11.29 -13.03 5.17
C ARG A 139 10.84 -11.58 5.20
N TYR A 140 11.23 -10.76 4.20
CA TYR A 140 10.76 -9.37 4.09
C TYR A 140 9.28 -9.30 3.73
N LEU A 141 8.78 -10.20 2.85
CA LEU A 141 7.35 -10.29 2.54
C LEU A 141 6.53 -10.67 3.78
N VAL A 142 7.02 -11.63 4.57
CA VAL A 142 6.40 -12.01 5.84
C VAL A 142 6.43 -10.84 6.82
N ALA A 143 7.58 -10.18 6.97
CA ALA A 143 7.71 -9.01 7.86
C ALA A 143 6.73 -7.90 7.49
N MET A 144 6.59 -7.56 6.20
CA MET A 144 5.65 -6.54 5.74
C MET A 144 4.20 -6.87 6.12
N ARG A 145 3.77 -8.14 5.96
CA ARG A 145 2.42 -8.59 6.37
C ARG A 145 2.22 -8.49 7.88
N GLN A 146 3.19 -8.97 8.67
CA GLN A 146 3.13 -8.91 10.14
C GLN A 146 3.11 -7.47 10.65
N ILE A 147 3.88 -6.56 10.03
CA ILE A 147 3.85 -5.13 10.35
C ILE A 147 2.46 -4.55 10.06
N ALA A 148 1.91 -4.83 8.87
CA ALA A 148 0.60 -4.35 8.47
C ALA A 148 -0.49 -4.81 9.46
N GLU A 149 -0.48 -6.08 9.82
CA GLU A 149 -1.39 -6.67 10.78
C GLU A 149 -1.25 -6.02 12.18
N SER A 150 -0.03 -5.92 12.70
CA SER A 150 0.24 -5.37 14.04
C SER A 150 -0.13 -3.89 14.19
N ARG A 151 -0.19 -3.14 13.09
CA ARG A 151 -0.56 -1.72 13.06
C ARG A 151 -1.94 -1.46 12.47
N HIS A 152 -2.67 -2.54 12.14
CA HIS A 152 -4.00 -2.47 11.51
C HIS A 152 -4.02 -1.56 10.28
N VAL A 153 -2.98 -1.64 9.44
CA VAL A 153 -2.89 -0.92 8.18
C VAL A 153 -3.05 -1.88 7.00
N PRO A 154 -3.77 -1.49 5.95
CA PRO A 154 -3.87 -2.31 4.74
C PRO A 154 -2.51 -2.50 4.07
N ILE A 155 -2.33 -3.66 3.43
CA ILE A 155 -1.18 -3.94 2.59
C ILE A 155 -1.62 -4.44 1.21
N VAL A 156 -1.07 -3.82 0.17
CA VAL A 156 -1.21 -4.32 -1.20
C VAL A 156 -0.11 -5.35 -1.44
N GLN A 157 -0.51 -6.61 -1.56
CA GLN A 157 0.40 -7.75 -1.76
C GLN A 157 0.78 -7.89 -3.25
N ARG A 158 1.47 -6.87 -3.77
CA ARG A 158 1.86 -6.78 -5.19
C ARG A 158 2.69 -7.97 -5.64
N TYR A 159 3.61 -8.45 -4.78
CA TYR A 159 4.44 -9.62 -5.09
C TYR A 159 3.58 -10.85 -5.37
N ALA A 160 2.64 -11.15 -4.49
CA ALA A 160 1.77 -12.31 -4.64
C ALA A 160 0.90 -12.22 -5.90
N ILE A 161 0.34 -11.05 -6.18
CA ILE A 161 -0.47 -10.80 -7.39
C ILE A 161 0.37 -11.02 -8.65
N MET A 162 1.52 -10.36 -8.75
CA MET A 162 2.37 -10.48 -9.93
C MET A 162 2.91 -11.91 -10.12
N LYS A 163 3.32 -12.58 -9.02
CA LYS A 163 3.77 -13.97 -9.06
C LYS A 163 2.66 -14.88 -9.58
N HIS A 164 1.44 -14.73 -9.06
CA HIS A 164 0.29 -15.52 -9.50
C HIS A 164 0.04 -15.35 -11.00
N LEU A 165 0.02 -14.12 -11.51
CA LEU A 165 -0.18 -13.85 -12.94
C LEU A 165 0.86 -14.55 -13.84
N VAL A 166 2.11 -14.65 -13.37
CA VAL A 166 3.18 -15.33 -14.11
C VAL A 166 3.10 -16.85 -13.97
N THR A 167 2.89 -17.37 -12.75
CA THR A 167 2.86 -18.82 -12.50
C THR A 167 1.61 -19.50 -13.05
N SER A 168 0.49 -18.77 -13.18
CA SER A 168 -0.74 -19.26 -13.84
C SER A 168 -0.74 -19.07 -15.36
N ALA A 169 0.40 -18.67 -15.94
CA ALA A 169 0.58 -18.42 -17.38
C ALA A 169 -0.39 -17.38 -17.99
N GLN A 170 -1.03 -16.55 -17.17
CA GLN A 170 -1.85 -15.44 -17.67
C GLN A 170 -0.99 -14.34 -18.30
N PHE A 171 0.22 -14.15 -17.75
CA PHE A 171 1.22 -13.22 -18.29
C PHE A 171 2.62 -13.83 -18.20
N THR A 172 3.49 -13.45 -19.11
CA THR A 172 4.93 -13.68 -18.97
C THR A 172 5.57 -12.57 -18.14
N ALA A 173 6.72 -12.83 -17.54
CA ALA A 173 7.48 -11.80 -16.82
C ALA A 173 7.83 -10.60 -17.73
N LYS A 174 8.11 -10.84 -19.02
CA LYS A 174 8.40 -9.78 -20.01
C LYS A 174 7.20 -8.87 -20.29
N GLN A 175 5.98 -9.36 -20.16
CA GLN A 175 4.76 -8.56 -20.32
C GLN A 175 4.44 -7.68 -19.10
N LEU A 176 4.97 -8.04 -17.93
CA LEU A 176 4.74 -7.30 -16.68
C LEU A 176 5.91 -6.40 -16.26
N LEU A 177 7.12 -6.67 -16.76
CA LEU A 177 8.34 -5.99 -16.38
C LEU A 177 8.94 -5.21 -17.53
N ALA A 178 9.72 -4.20 -17.20
CA ALA A 178 10.55 -3.46 -18.16
C ALA A 178 11.69 -4.35 -18.69
N LYS A 179 12.50 -3.82 -19.62
CA LYS A 179 13.60 -4.55 -20.28
C LYS A 179 14.63 -5.13 -19.29
N ASP A 180 14.77 -4.54 -18.11
CA ASP A 180 15.67 -4.99 -17.04
C ASP A 180 15.13 -6.24 -16.29
N LEU A 181 13.91 -6.66 -16.56
CA LEU A 181 13.21 -7.78 -15.89
C LEU A 181 13.17 -7.63 -14.36
N PHE A 182 13.17 -6.40 -13.88
CA PHE A 182 13.13 -6.06 -12.46
C PHE A 182 12.06 -5.00 -12.15
N HIS A 183 12.07 -3.87 -12.84
CA HIS A 183 11.09 -2.81 -12.63
C HIS A 183 9.78 -3.12 -13.36
N PRO A 184 8.63 -2.75 -12.77
CA PRO A 184 7.35 -2.83 -13.46
C PRO A 184 7.34 -1.97 -14.74
N ASN A 185 6.60 -2.42 -15.75
CA ASN A 185 6.34 -1.64 -16.97
C ASN A 185 4.97 -0.94 -16.91
N ASP A 186 4.57 -0.27 -17.99
CA ASP A 186 3.30 0.47 -18.08
C ASP A 186 2.06 -0.38 -17.79
N VAL A 187 2.07 -1.67 -18.21
CA VAL A 187 0.97 -2.60 -17.96
C VAL A 187 0.80 -2.81 -16.46
N THR A 188 1.89 -3.15 -15.77
CA THR A 188 1.87 -3.38 -14.33
C THR A 188 1.55 -2.11 -13.55
N TYR A 189 2.11 -0.96 -13.93
CA TYR A 189 1.80 0.31 -13.28
C TYR A 189 0.33 0.73 -13.48
N GLY A 190 -0.24 0.50 -14.66
CA GLY A 190 -1.65 0.76 -14.93
C GLY A 190 -2.58 -0.16 -14.13
N CYS A 191 -2.28 -1.46 -14.10
CA CYS A 191 -3.01 -2.43 -13.28
C CYS A 191 -2.93 -2.07 -11.79
N LEU A 192 -1.73 -1.74 -11.29
CA LEU A 192 -1.54 -1.38 -9.88
C LEU A 192 -2.35 -0.14 -9.51
N GLY A 193 -2.31 0.92 -10.32
CA GLY A 193 -3.10 2.14 -10.09
C GLY A 193 -4.59 1.85 -10.00
N ARG A 194 -5.13 1.02 -10.90
CA ARG A 194 -6.54 0.61 -10.93
C ARG A 194 -6.91 -0.23 -9.71
N LEU A 195 -6.16 -1.29 -9.41
CA LEU A 195 -6.43 -2.17 -8.27
C LEU A 195 -6.38 -1.40 -6.94
N MET A 196 -5.43 -0.49 -6.79
CA MET A 196 -5.34 0.36 -5.60
C MET A 196 -6.54 1.29 -5.50
N ALA A 197 -6.98 1.91 -6.60
CA ALA A 197 -8.15 2.77 -6.61
C ALA A 197 -9.43 1.99 -6.23
N GLU A 198 -9.59 0.77 -6.72
CA GLU A 198 -10.69 -0.13 -6.35
C GLU A 198 -10.66 -0.50 -4.87
N ALA A 199 -9.50 -0.89 -4.35
CA ALA A 199 -9.33 -1.22 -2.94
C ALA A 199 -9.63 -0.02 -2.03
N LEU A 200 -9.14 1.17 -2.39
CA LEU A 200 -9.41 2.41 -1.65
C LEU A 200 -10.90 2.77 -1.69
N GLN A 201 -11.57 2.65 -2.82
CA GLN A 201 -13.01 2.87 -2.94
C GLN A 201 -13.81 1.89 -2.06
N SER A 202 -13.46 0.62 -2.06
CA SER A 202 -14.10 -0.40 -1.23
C SER A 202 -13.94 -0.11 0.27
N GLU A 203 -12.75 0.35 0.70
CA GLU A 203 -12.49 0.75 2.08
C GLU A 203 -13.29 2.00 2.50
N VAL A 204 -13.42 2.97 1.61
CA VAL A 204 -14.26 4.17 1.83
C VAL A 204 -15.71 3.77 2.01
N SER A 205 -16.25 2.93 1.12
CA SER A 205 -17.64 2.45 1.20
C SER A 205 -17.92 1.71 2.51
N ARG A 206 -17.02 0.83 2.94
CA ARG A 206 -17.11 0.13 4.24
C ARG A 206 -17.02 1.10 5.43
N GLY A 207 -16.17 2.11 5.33
CA GLY A 207 -16.03 3.15 6.35
C GLY A 207 -17.31 3.98 6.50
N VAL A 208 -17.92 4.38 5.40
CA VAL A 208 -19.20 5.13 5.39
C VAL A 208 -20.33 4.29 5.99
N GLN A 209 -20.41 2.99 5.67
CA GLN A 209 -21.41 2.09 6.26
C GLN A 209 -21.23 1.96 7.78
N ARG A 210 -20.00 1.83 8.28
CA ARG A 210 -19.72 1.76 9.73
C ARG A 210 -20.11 3.04 10.48
N VAL A 211 -20.02 4.19 9.84
CA VAL A 211 -20.43 5.48 10.44
C VAL A 211 -21.97 5.62 10.44
N LYS A 212 -22.64 5.17 9.37
CA LYS A 212 -24.12 5.25 9.25
C LYS A 212 -24.82 4.19 10.10
N TYR A 213 -24.20 3.01 10.26
CA TYR A 213 -24.74 1.88 11.03
C TYR A 213 -23.64 1.40 11.99
N PRO A 214 -23.41 2.11 13.12
CA PRO A 214 -22.53 1.59 14.16
C PRO A 214 -23.09 0.23 14.57
N ALA A 215 -22.25 -0.82 14.53
CA ALA A 215 -22.66 -2.19 14.81
C ALA A 215 -23.44 -2.18 16.13
N GLU A 216 -24.71 -2.59 16.09
CA GLU A 216 -25.44 -2.94 17.28
C GLU A 216 -24.58 -3.97 18.00
N ARG A 217 -24.08 -3.62 19.17
CA ARG A 217 -23.38 -4.56 20.03
C ARG A 217 -24.32 -5.73 20.23
N SER A 218 -23.98 -6.90 19.73
CA SER A 218 -24.72 -8.12 19.93
C SER A 218 -24.86 -8.37 21.43
N LYS A 219 -25.96 -7.92 21.98
CA LYS A 219 -26.49 -8.36 23.28
C LYS A 219 -27.11 -9.74 23.09
N GLN A 220 -26.39 -10.70 22.57
CA GLN A 220 -26.82 -12.10 22.54
C GLN A 220 -25.62 -13.04 22.60
N ALA A 221 -24.96 -13.04 23.73
CA ALA A 221 -24.11 -14.14 24.15
C ALA A 221 -24.24 -14.27 25.67
N GLY A 222 -25.34 -14.86 26.13
CA GLY A 222 -25.57 -15.06 27.55
C GLY A 222 -26.91 -15.72 27.87
N ALA A 223 -27.24 -16.82 27.19
CA ALA A 223 -28.24 -17.75 27.69
C ALA A 223 -27.87 -19.16 27.22
N VAL A 224 -26.99 -19.81 27.98
CA VAL A 224 -26.89 -21.30 27.91
C VAL A 224 -28.09 -21.87 28.61
N PRO A 225 -28.96 -22.63 27.94
CA PRO A 225 -30.01 -23.36 28.64
C PRO A 225 -29.36 -24.52 29.41
N SER A 226 -29.61 -24.54 30.72
CA SER A 226 -29.30 -25.66 31.59
C SER A 226 -30.15 -26.87 31.17
N VAL A 227 -29.48 -27.97 30.81
CA VAL A 227 -30.11 -29.27 30.57
C VAL A 227 -30.36 -29.92 31.95
N PRO A 228 -31.57 -30.33 32.28
CA PRO A 228 -31.82 -31.11 33.50
C PRO A 228 -31.31 -32.54 33.32
N VAL A 229 -30.52 -32.98 34.29
CA VAL A 229 -30.11 -34.39 34.47
C VAL A 229 -31.29 -35.15 35.10
N HIS A 230 -31.75 -36.17 34.38
CA HIS A 230 -32.51 -37.31 34.91
C HIS A 230 -31.80 -38.59 34.57
#